data_cd4f52ad60904b68d61aff136e17083f
#
_entry.id   cd4f52ad60904b68d61aff136e17083f
#
_cell.length_a   1.000
_cell.length_b   1.000
_cell.length_c   1.000
_cell.angle_alpha   90.00
_cell.angle_beta   90.00
_cell.angle_gamma   90.00
#
_symmetry.space_group_name_H-M   'P 1'
#
loop_
_entity.id
_entity.type
_entity.pdbx_description
1 polymer ?
#
loop_
_entity_poly.entity_id
_entity_poly.type
_entity_poly.pdbx_seq_one_letter_code
_entity_poly.pdbx_strand_id
1 'polypeptide(L)'
;MFQHHNYEISSVRRGSKVIRRYSDFVWLLDCLHKRYPFRILPLLPPKRVGVNGSHLSNDGAFIEKRRRGLSRFLNALVRHPVLSQEQLVVMFLTVPTVSLLYLGV
;
A
#
# COMPACT_ATOMS: atom_id res chain seq x y z
N MET A 1 22.83 -3.97 2.74
CA MET A 1 22.17 -2.71 2.41
C MET A 1 20.80 -2.93 1.86
N PHE A 2 19.85 -2.16 2.28
CA PHE A 2 18.47 -2.29 1.86
C PHE A 2 18.14 -1.25 0.81
N GLN A 3 17.49 -1.70 -0.25
CA GLN A 3 16.97 -0.81 -1.26
C GLN A 3 15.47 -0.71 -1.08
N HIS A 4 15.00 0.51 -1.03
CA HIS A 4 13.57 0.78 -0.90
C HIS A 4 13.08 1.36 -2.21
N HIS A 5 12.06 0.74 -2.75
CA HIS A 5 11.40 1.27 -3.92
C HIS A 5 10.24 2.13 -3.48
N ASN A 6 10.19 3.32 -4.04
CA ASN A 6 9.13 4.26 -3.79
C ASN A 6 8.09 4.15 -4.89
N TYR A 7 6.85 4.05 -4.49
CA TYR A 7 5.74 3.97 -5.43
C TYR A 7 4.97 5.28 -5.35
N GLU A 8 4.79 5.91 -6.49
CA GLU A 8 4.02 7.13 -6.55
C GLU A 8 2.55 6.79 -6.69
N ILE A 9 1.73 7.34 -5.82
CA ILE A 9 0.29 7.15 -5.85
C ILE A 9 -0.34 8.46 -6.26
N SER A 10 -0.99 8.47 -7.41
CA SER A 10 -1.73 9.61 -7.91
C SER A 10 -3.21 9.35 -7.75
N SER A 11 -3.90 10.22 -7.03
CA SER A 11 -5.33 10.13 -6.90
C SER A 11 -5.94 11.27 -7.70
N VAL A 12 -6.45 10.93 -8.88
CA VAL A 12 -7.06 11.92 -9.76
C VAL A 12 -8.24 12.57 -9.08
N ARG A 13 -9.07 11.76 -8.43
CA ARG A 13 -10.28 12.24 -7.78
C ARG A 13 -9.97 13.23 -6.66
N ARG A 14 -8.89 13.01 -5.92
CA ARG A 14 -8.52 13.87 -4.79
C ARG A 14 -7.48 14.91 -5.14
N GLY A 15 -6.93 14.84 -6.36
CA GLY A 15 -5.91 15.77 -6.80
C GLY A 15 -4.62 15.66 -6.02
N SER A 16 -4.28 14.47 -5.53
CA SER A 16 -3.12 14.29 -4.67
C SER A 16 -2.12 13.35 -5.29
N LYS A 17 -0.86 13.51 -4.86
CA LYS A 17 0.26 12.67 -5.27
C LYS A 17 1.11 12.43 -4.04
N VAL A 18 1.32 11.16 -3.69
CA VAL A 18 2.10 10.80 -2.51
C VAL A 18 3.06 9.67 -2.86
N ILE A 19 4.09 9.51 -2.04
CA ILE A 19 5.07 8.46 -2.20
C ILE A 19 4.91 7.48 -1.04
N ARG A 20 4.86 6.19 -1.39
CA ARG A 20 4.71 5.12 -0.40
C ARG A 20 5.65 3.98 -0.73
N ARG A 21 6.18 3.33 0.30
CA ARG A 21 6.94 2.10 0.16
C ARG A 21 6.03 0.91 0.41
N TYR A 22 6.51 -0.27 0.02
CA TYR A 22 5.75 -1.50 0.27
C TYR A 22 5.38 -1.64 1.76
N SER A 23 6.33 -1.33 2.66
CA SER A 23 6.08 -1.43 4.09
C SER A 23 4.96 -0.50 4.57
N ASP A 24 4.77 0.62 3.89
CA ASP A 24 3.66 1.52 4.21
C ASP A 24 2.31 0.86 3.90
N PHE A 25 2.25 0.11 2.81
CA PHE A 25 1.04 -0.64 2.47
C PHE A 25 0.77 -1.73 3.48
N VAL A 26 1.82 -2.42 3.95
CA VAL A 26 1.68 -3.45 4.98
C VAL A 26 1.11 -2.83 6.25
N TRP A 27 1.64 -1.67 6.64
CA TRP A 27 1.15 -0.94 7.80
C TRP A 27 -0.33 -0.60 7.66
N LEU A 28 -0.72 -0.10 6.50
CA LEU A 28 -2.12 0.25 6.26
C LEU A 28 -3.03 -0.97 6.41
N LEU A 29 -2.65 -2.08 5.79
CA LEU A 29 -3.46 -3.29 5.85
C LEU A 29 -3.55 -3.82 7.28
N ASP A 30 -2.45 -3.78 8.04
CA ASP A 30 -2.46 -4.17 9.45
C ASP A 30 -3.44 -3.33 10.26
N CYS A 31 -3.44 -2.03 10.02
CA CYS A 31 -4.38 -1.14 10.71
C CYS A 31 -5.82 -1.44 10.34
N LEU A 32 -6.06 -1.74 9.06
CA LEU A 32 -7.41 -2.08 8.61
C LEU A 32 -7.88 -3.41 9.20
N HIS A 33 -6.98 -4.39 9.32
CA HIS A 33 -7.32 -5.66 9.97
C HIS A 33 -7.75 -5.45 11.43
N LYS A 34 -7.08 -4.55 12.12
CA LYS A 34 -7.42 -4.27 13.51
C LYS A 34 -8.75 -3.55 13.65
N ARG A 35 -9.06 -2.67 12.69
CA ARG A 35 -10.32 -1.94 12.72
C ARG A 35 -11.51 -2.75 12.23
N TYR A 36 -11.26 -3.68 11.32
CA TYR A 36 -12.31 -4.47 10.68
C TYR A 36 -11.98 -5.96 10.76
N PRO A 37 -11.93 -6.52 11.98
CA PRO A 37 -11.47 -7.92 12.15
C PRO A 37 -12.36 -8.96 11.50
N PHE A 38 -13.60 -8.62 11.21
CA PHE A 38 -14.55 -9.59 10.63
C PHE A 38 -14.86 -9.31 9.16
N ARG A 39 -14.11 -8.41 8.55
CA ARG A 39 -14.34 -8.04 7.16
C ARG A 39 -13.23 -8.60 6.28
N ILE A 40 -13.63 -9.06 5.09
CA ILE A 40 -12.67 -9.51 4.10
C ILE A 40 -12.02 -8.27 3.49
N LEU A 41 -10.70 -8.19 3.55
CA LEU A 41 -9.94 -7.06 3.03
C LEU A 41 -9.19 -7.45 1.77
N PRO A 42 -8.90 -6.48 0.90
CA PRO A 42 -8.07 -6.76 -0.28
C PRO A 42 -6.71 -7.28 0.12
N LEU A 43 -6.09 -8.05 -0.77
CA LEU A 43 -4.79 -8.66 -0.52
C LEU A 43 -3.68 -7.81 -1.12
N LEU A 44 -2.55 -7.81 -0.43
CA LEU A 44 -1.32 -7.23 -0.94
C LEU A 44 -0.53 -8.28 -1.72
N PRO A 45 0.29 -7.85 -2.70
CA PRO A 45 1.24 -8.79 -3.29
C PRO A 45 2.21 -9.26 -2.24
N PRO A 46 2.78 -10.48 -2.39
CA PRO A 46 3.65 -11.03 -1.38
C PRO A 46 4.92 -10.21 -1.20
N LYS A 47 5.45 -10.26 0.03
CA LYS A 47 6.67 -9.54 0.34
C LYS A 47 7.85 -10.05 -0.47
N ARG A 48 7.92 -11.37 -0.70
CA ARG A 48 8.97 -12.00 -1.46
C ARG A 48 8.38 -12.98 -2.45
N VAL A 49 9.11 -13.20 -3.54
CA VAL A 49 8.69 -14.15 -4.55
C VAL A 49 9.62 -15.35 -4.52
N GLY A 50 9.06 -16.51 -4.22
CA GLY A 50 9.76 -17.76 -4.34
C GLY A 50 10.87 -17.97 -3.35
N VAL A 51 11.42 -19.19 -3.37
CA VAL A 51 12.43 -19.62 -2.43
C VAL A 51 13.77 -18.97 -2.71
N ASN A 52 14.09 -18.78 -3.97
CA ASN A 52 15.36 -18.23 -4.40
C ASN A 52 15.25 -16.74 -4.69
N GLY A 53 14.33 -16.08 -4.04
CA GLY A 53 13.96 -14.74 -4.43
C GLY A 53 14.82 -13.63 -3.90
N SER A 54 15.88 -13.91 -3.15
CA SER A 54 16.65 -12.85 -2.50
C SER A 54 17.19 -11.82 -3.50
N HIS A 55 17.70 -12.29 -4.63
CA HIS A 55 18.21 -11.39 -5.66
C HIS A 55 17.12 -10.92 -6.63
N LEU A 56 15.98 -11.58 -6.60
CA LEU A 56 14.87 -11.21 -7.48
C LEU A 56 14.14 -9.94 -7.01
N SER A 57 14.34 -9.55 -5.76
CA SER A 57 13.69 -8.35 -5.24
C SER A 57 14.14 -7.08 -5.97
N ASN A 58 15.29 -7.14 -6.66
CA ASN A 58 15.78 -6.02 -7.46
C ASN A 58 15.53 -6.20 -8.95
N ASP A 59 14.86 -7.28 -9.31
CA ASP A 59 14.51 -7.53 -10.70
C ASP A 59 13.37 -6.60 -11.13
N GLY A 60 13.52 -5.99 -12.30
CA GLY A 60 12.50 -5.10 -12.83
C GLY A 60 11.16 -5.78 -13.00
N ALA A 61 11.17 -7.05 -13.40
CA ALA A 61 9.93 -7.80 -13.57
C ALA A 61 9.20 -8.00 -12.23
N PHE A 62 9.96 -8.27 -11.17
CA PHE A 62 9.40 -8.42 -9.84
C PHE A 62 8.81 -7.10 -9.34
N ILE A 63 9.56 -6.01 -9.53
CA ILE A 63 9.13 -4.69 -9.11
C ILE A 63 7.84 -4.28 -9.84
N GLU A 64 7.78 -4.54 -11.13
CA GLU A 64 6.60 -4.20 -11.93
C GLU A 64 5.39 -5.04 -11.52
N LYS A 65 5.60 -6.32 -11.25
CA LYS A 65 4.53 -7.20 -10.80
C LYS A 65 3.98 -6.73 -9.45
N ARG A 66 4.88 -6.33 -8.55
CA ARG A 66 4.49 -5.80 -7.25
C ARG A 66 3.72 -4.49 -7.42
N ARG A 67 4.19 -3.61 -8.30
CA ARG A 67 3.51 -2.35 -8.55
C ARG A 67 2.07 -2.58 -9.01
N ARG A 68 1.87 -3.55 -9.91
CA ARG A 68 0.51 -3.86 -10.38
C ARG A 68 -0.34 -4.43 -9.25
N GLY A 69 0.26 -5.26 -8.39
CA GLY A 69 -0.45 -5.79 -7.24
C GLY A 69 -0.85 -4.71 -6.25
N LEU A 70 0.02 -3.75 -6.02
CA LEU A 70 -0.30 -2.62 -5.15
C LEU A 70 -1.39 -1.75 -5.75
N SER A 71 -1.38 -1.57 -7.05
CA SER A 71 -2.42 -0.82 -7.75
C SER A 71 -3.79 -1.50 -7.59
N ARG A 72 -3.82 -2.83 -7.75
CA ARG A 72 -5.07 -3.58 -7.55
C ARG A 72 -5.57 -3.44 -6.13
N PHE A 73 -4.66 -3.49 -5.16
CA PHE A 73 -5.01 -3.35 -3.75
C PHE A 73 -5.67 -1.99 -3.49
N LEU A 74 -5.04 -0.91 -3.96
CA LEU A 74 -5.58 0.43 -3.77
C LEU A 74 -6.91 0.62 -4.50
N ASN A 75 -7.02 0.11 -5.71
CA ASN A 75 -8.27 0.24 -6.46
C ASN A 75 -9.40 -0.50 -5.76
N ALA A 76 -9.12 -1.65 -5.15
CA ALA A 76 -10.12 -2.37 -4.38
C ALA A 76 -10.56 -1.55 -3.17
N LEU A 77 -9.62 -0.90 -2.48
CA LEU A 77 -9.96 -0.06 -1.34
C LEU A 77 -10.83 1.13 -1.73
N VAL A 78 -10.46 1.84 -2.80
CA VAL A 78 -11.20 3.05 -3.17
C VAL A 78 -12.56 2.75 -3.78
N ARG A 79 -12.78 1.52 -4.24
CA ARG A 79 -14.08 1.09 -4.74
C ARG A 79 -14.97 0.49 -3.67
N HIS A 80 -14.41 0.18 -2.51
CA HIS A 80 -15.17 -0.44 -1.44
C HIS A 80 -16.07 0.61 -0.78
N PRO A 81 -17.36 0.32 -0.57
CA PRO A 81 -18.29 1.31 -0.04
C PRO A 81 -17.97 1.78 1.37
N VAL A 82 -17.35 0.92 2.18
CA VAL A 82 -16.99 1.27 3.55
C VAL A 82 -15.53 1.72 3.63
N LEU A 83 -14.62 0.92 3.08
CA LEU A 83 -13.20 1.18 3.22
C LEU A 83 -12.76 2.45 2.49
N SER A 84 -13.46 2.84 1.43
CA SER A 84 -13.13 4.08 0.73
C SER A 84 -13.38 5.31 1.59
N GLN A 85 -14.22 5.20 2.61
CA GLN A 85 -14.53 6.29 3.53
C GLN A 85 -13.66 6.24 4.79
N GLU A 86 -12.84 5.20 4.93
CA GLU A 86 -12.00 5.06 6.10
C GLU A 86 -10.94 6.16 6.14
N GLN A 87 -10.84 6.84 7.28
CA GLN A 87 -9.91 7.95 7.43
C GLN A 87 -8.48 7.56 7.09
N LEU A 88 -8.05 6.38 7.52
CA LEU A 88 -6.70 5.90 7.23
C LEU A 88 -6.44 5.75 5.74
N VAL A 89 -7.43 5.28 5.00
CA VAL A 89 -7.29 5.13 3.55
C VAL A 89 -7.18 6.50 2.90
N VAL A 90 -8.04 7.43 3.29
CA VAL A 90 -7.99 8.79 2.77
C VAL A 90 -6.63 9.43 3.03
N MET A 91 -6.13 9.31 4.25
CA MET A 91 -4.84 9.87 4.62
C MET A 91 -3.68 9.19 3.91
N PHE A 92 -3.77 7.88 3.71
CA PHE A 92 -2.75 7.15 2.98
C PHE A 92 -2.60 7.67 1.55
N LEU A 93 -3.70 8.09 0.95
CA LEU A 93 -3.72 8.60 -0.41
C LEU A 93 -3.33 10.07 -0.53
N THR A 94 -3.40 10.83 0.56
CA THR A 94 -3.30 12.28 0.47
C THR A 94 -2.22 12.91 1.35
N VAL A 95 -1.82 12.25 2.42
CA VAL A 95 -0.94 12.84 3.43
C VAL A 95 0.50 12.38 3.20
N PRO A 96 1.48 13.30 3.23
CA PRO A 96 2.88 12.93 3.10
C PRO A 96 3.33 11.95 4.19
N THR A 97 4.34 11.13 3.87
CA THR A 97 4.80 10.07 4.76
C THR A 97 5.16 10.55 6.17
N VAL A 98 5.84 11.69 6.25
CA VAL A 98 6.26 12.23 7.54
C VAL A 98 5.06 12.47 8.45
N SER A 99 3.98 13.01 7.88
CA SER A 99 2.77 13.27 8.64
C SER A 99 2.10 11.99 9.13
N LEU A 100 2.19 10.90 8.34
CA LEU A 100 1.64 9.62 8.77
C LEU A 100 2.33 9.12 10.03
N LEU A 101 3.65 9.32 10.14
CA LEU A 101 4.39 8.90 11.32
C LEU A 101 3.91 9.60 12.58
N TYR A 102 3.45 10.82 12.46
CA TYR A 102 2.98 11.59 13.62
C TYR A 102 1.54 11.33 13.99
N LEU A 103 0.84 10.53 13.23
CA LEU A 103 -0.55 10.21 13.56
C LEU A 103 -0.65 9.20 14.70
N GLY A 104 0.45 8.57 15.08
CA GLY A 104 0.46 7.69 16.22
C GLY A 104 -0.35 6.43 16.06
N VAL A 105 -0.50 5.99 14.86
CA VAL A 105 -1.38 4.85 14.58
C VAL A 105 -0.65 3.52 14.60
#